data_a7f07fe2088c201c3da97dc05e25d524
#
_entry.id   a7f07fe2088c201c3da97dc05e25d524
#
_cell.length_a   1.000
_cell.length_b   1.000
_cell.length_c   1.000
_cell.angle_alpha   90.00
_cell.angle_beta   90.00
_cell.angle_gamma   90.00
#
_symmetry.space_group_name_H-M   'P 1'
#
loop_
_entity.id
_entity.type
_entity.pdbx_description
1 polymer ?
#
loop_
_entity_poly.entity_id
_entity_poly.type
_entity_poly.pdbx_seq_one_letter_code
_entity_poly.pdbx_strand_id
1 'polypeptide(L)'
;MRSMHCFAWLLSSVLAIPSGVAVGSEEEVRTAIQDYVVAFNAKDFDAVSQAWSENATHLDHNLAQRTDGRDQIVGDIKTLFEEGAPIKISGTVEHVRMITESVASVDGQVAVTNGADAPVFNHFSAILKKQGEQWLIDSMEEMPVPTPASAADAISQLEWLVGSWQDADSESPVRATVRRSIGGSFLIRSFQATADDGSIAQSTQIIGWDPIQKQLRSWTFDADGSFGEGMWSRNGDDWLIKATQTLADGRTASGTYILTPESNDAFAVQLVGREIEGELQPSTPSVMVTRVETSGASEATVTTTQQ
;
A
#
# COMPACT_ATOMS: atom_id res chain seq x y z
N MET A 1 23.44 -45.51 -34.99
CA MET A 1 24.80 -45.06 -35.36
C MET A 1 24.94 -43.66 -34.81
N ARG A 2 25.58 -43.46 -33.63
CA ARG A 2 26.91 -42.90 -33.44
C ARG A 2 26.96 -41.45 -33.95
N SER A 3 27.21 -40.40 -33.14
CA SER A 3 28.32 -40.12 -32.24
C SER A 3 27.98 -38.73 -31.59
N MET A 4 27.90 -38.43 -30.34
CA MET A 4 28.92 -38.26 -29.30
C MET A 4 30.12 -37.38 -29.72
N HIS A 5 30.24 -36.19 -29.12
CA HIS A 5 31.45 -35.51 -28.60
C HIS A 5 31.04 -34.15 -28.08
N CYS A 6 31.23 -33.78 -26.91
CA CYS A 6 32.37 -33.62 -26.00
C CYS A 6 32.58 -32.17 -25.63
N PHE A 7 32.35 -31.84 -24.36
CA PHE A 7 33.11 -30.98 -23.46
C PHE A 7 33.66 -29.62 -23.91
N ALA A 8 33.18 -28.57 -23.24
CA ALA A 8 34.08 -27.54 -22.73
C ALA A 8 33.52 -26.97 -21.41
N TRP A 9 34.21 -27.20 -20.34
CA TRP A 9 34.08 -26.55 -19.03
C TRP A 9 34.55 -25.11 -19.14
N LEU A 10 33.70 -24.17 -18.74
CA LEU A 10 34.14 -22.84 -18.32
C LEU A 10 33.59 -22.62 -16.89
N LEU A 11 34.50 -22.73 -15.95
CA LEU A 11 34.32 -22.25 -14.58
C LEU A 11 34.14 -20.72 -14.64
N SER A 12 32.91 -20.25 -14.49
CA SER A 12 32.65 -18.90 -14.07
C SER A 12 32.47 -18.92 -12.57
N SER A 13 33.50 -18.43 -11.88
CA SER A 13 33.44 -18.11 -10.46
C SER A 13 32.38 -17.01 -10.25
N VAL A 14 31.20 -17.43 -9.81
CA VAL A 14 30.21 -16.54 -9.24
C VAL A 14 30.76 -16.06 -7.90
N LEU A 15 31.24 -14.82 -7.86
CA LEU A 15 31.43 -14.09 -6.62
C LEU A 15 30.05 -13.96 -5.98
N ALA A 16 29.77 -14.81 -4.98
CA ALA A 16 28.65 -14.63 -4.08
C ALA A 16 28.89 -13.33 -3.30
N ILE A 17 28.15 -12.29 -3.66
CA ILE A 17 27.98 -11.11 -2.82
C ILE A 17 27.14 -11.57 -1.63
N PRO A 18 27.59 -11.44 -0.39
CA PRO A 18 26.78 -11.76 0.77
C PRO A 18 25.72 -10.66 0.96
N SER A 19 24.55 -10.81 0.36
CA SER A 19 23.36 -9.94 0.56
C SER A 19 22.54 -10.46 1.76
N GLY A 20 23.16 -10.83 2.86
CA GLY A 20 22.53 -11.58 3.92
C GLY A 20 22.24 -10.82 5.23
N VAL A 21 22.62 -9.53 5.37
CA VAL A 21 22.57 -8.87 6.70
C VAL A 21 21.42 -7.85 6.82
N ALA A 22 20.98 -7.24 5.73
CA ALA A 22 19.96 -6.18 5.80
C ALA A 22 18.53 -6.70 6.02
N VAL A 23 18.16 -7.82 5.41
CA VAL A 23 16.78 -8.36 5.47
C VAL A 23 16.41 -8.84 6.89
N GLY A 24 17.33 -9.48 7.60
CA GLY A 24 17.12 -9.90 8.99
C GLY A 24 16.90 -8.72 9.94
N SER A 25 17.59 -7.63 9.75
CA SER A 25 17.49 -6.43 10.60
C SER A 25 16.17 -5.69 10.42
N GLU A 26 15.64 -5.59 9.20
CA GLU A 26 14.32 -4.97 8.95
C GLU A 26 13.18 -5.81 9.55
N GLU A 27 13.27 -7.13 9.44
CA GLU A 27 12.29 -8.04 10.02
C GLU A 27 12.29 -7.98 11.57
N GLU A 28 13.46 -7.89 12.19
CA GLU A 28 13.58 -7.68 13.63
C GLU A 28 12.90 -6.37 14.07
N VAL A 29 13.06 -5.29 13.30
CA VAL A 29 12.42 -3.99 13.57
C VAL A 29 10.88 -4.10 13.43
N ARG A 30 10.38 -4.75 12.39
CA ARG A 30 8.94 -4.99 12.20
C ARG A 30 8.36 -5.81 13.34
N THR A 31 9.08 -6.85 13.75
CA THR A 31 8.70 -7.70 14.89
C THR A 31 8.60 -6.89 16.18
N ALA A 32 9.57 -6.00 16.46
CA ALA A 32 9.54 -5.17 17.67
C ALA A 32 8.31 -4.25 17.72
N ILE A 33 7.91 -3.65 16.59
CA ILE A 33 6.67 -2.86 16.53
C ILE A 33 5.43 -3.74 16.73
N GLN A 34 5.42 -4.93 16.16
CA GLN A 34 4.31 -5.86 16.32
C GLN A 34 4.17 -6.36 17.76
N ASP A 35 5.28 -6.67 18.40
CA ASP A 35 5.31 -7.08 19.81
C ASP A 35 4.80 -5.96 20.73
N TYR A 36 5.16 -4.70 20.43
CA TYR A 36 4.62 -3.54 21.14
C TYR A 36 3.09 -3.47 21.00
N VAL A 37 2.54 -3.63 19.81
CA VAL A 37 1.09 -3.64 19.56
C VAL A 37 0.41 -4.78 20.33
N VAL A 38 1.00 -5.97 20.36
CA VAL A 38 0.49 -7.12 21.11
C VAL A 38 0.50 -6.83 22.60
N ALA A 39 1.60 -6.31 23.13
CA ALA A 39 1.76 -5.96 24.55
C ALA A 39 0.75 -4.88 24.98
N PHE A 40 0.59 -3.83 24.17
CA PHE A 40 -0.39 -2.77 24.43
C PHE A 40 -1.82 -3.33 24.51
N ASN A 41 -2.22 -4.15 23.54
CA ASN A 41 -3.56 -4.74 23.48
C ASN A 41 -3.82 -5.76 24.59
N ALA A 42 -2.77 -6.40 25.09
CA ALA A 42 -2.82 -7.30 26.26
C ALA A 42 -2.82 -6.52 27.59
N LYS A 43 -2.58 -5.20 27.54
CA LYS A 43 -2.34 -4.34 28.72
C LYS A 43 -1.16 -4.82 29.58
N ASP A 44 -0.16 -5.40 28.91
CA ASP A 44 1.09 -5.84 29.54
C ASP A 44 2.01 -4.63 29.72
N PHE A 45 1.86 -4.00 30.90
CA PHE A 45 2.58 -2.78 31.23
C PHE A 45 4.11 -2.97 31.21
N ASP A 46 4.59 -4.12 31.67
CA ASP A 46 6.03 -4.39 31.75
C ASP A 46 6.63 -4.52 30.32
N ALA A 47 5.96 -5.25 29.44
CA ALA A 47 6.38 -5.39 28.05
C ALA A 47 6.29 -4.06 27.30
N VAL A 48 5.21 -3.28 27.48
CA VAL A 48 5.07 -1.93 26.92
C VAL A 48 6.21 -1.02 27.40
N SER A 49 6.54 -1.04 28.69
CA SER A 49 7.62 -0.24 29.26
C SER A 49 8.99 -0.62 28.66
N GLN A 50 9.25 -1.91 28.50
CA GLN A 50 10.51 -2.41 27.95
C GLN A 50 10.71 -2.10 26.47
N ALA A 51 9.64 -1.79 25.74
CA ALA A 51 9.71 -1.42 24.33
C ALA A 51 10.25 0.00 24.11
N TRP A 52 10.29 0.87 25.13
CA TRP A 52 10.80 2.23 25.01
C TRP A 52 12.21 2.39 25.56
N SER A 53 13.03 3.22 24.90
CA SER A 53 14.34 3.59 25.43
C SER A 53 14.20 4.53 26.64
N GLU A 54 15.21 4.60 27.51
CA GLU A 54 15.17 5.39 28.73
C GLU A 54 14.89 6.88 28.49
N ASN A 55 15.49 7.44 27.43
CA ASN A 55 15.34 8.85 27.06
C ASN A 55 14.42 9.02 25.84
N ALA A 56 13.47 8.14 25.67
CA ALA A 56 12.55 8.19 24.53
C ALA A 56 11.72 9.48 24.52
N THR A 57 11.29 9.87 23.33
CA THR A 57 10.37 11.01 23.14
C THR A 57 9.13 10.56 22.40
N HIS A 58 7.97 11.06 22.82
CA HIS A 58 6.71 10.88 22.12
C HIS A 58 6.08 12.25 21.82
N LEU A 59 5.77 12.49 20.55
CA LEU A 59 5.10 13.70 20.10
C LEU A 59 3.77 13.34 19.46
N ASP A 60 2.69 13.72 20.11
CA ASP A 60 1.33 13.59 19.58
C ASP A 60 0.87 14.93 19.03
N HIS A 61 0.80 15.02 17.70
CA HIS A 61 0.34 16.23 17.00
C HIS A 61 -1.17 16.45 17.11
N ASN A 62 -1.96 15.42 17.44
CA ASN A 62 -3.41 15.59 17.65
C ASN A 62 -3.68 16.36 18.95
N LEU A 63 -2.91 16.09 19.99
CA LEU A 63 -3.02 16.72 21.29
C LEU A 63 -2.07 17.91 21.43
N ALA A 64 -1.17 18.15 20.47
CA ALA A 64 -0.05 19.08 20.54
C ALA A 64 0.80 18.83 21.83
N GLN A 65 0.95 17.56 22.20
CA GLN A 65 1.63 17.13 23.42
C GLN A 65 2.96 16.47 23.08
N ARG A 66 4.01 16.86 23.81
CA ARG A 66 5.30 16.20 23.81
C ARG A 66 5.55 15.60 25.19
N THR A 67 5.91 14.33 25.21
CA THR A 67 6.28 13.60 26.43
C THR A 67 7.72 13.13 26.29
N ASP A 68 8.58 13.48 27.22
CA ASP A 68 10.00 13.12 27.22
C ASP A 68 10.31 12.15 28.38
N GLY A 69 11.02 11.09 28.06
CA GLY A 69 11.43 10.03 28.98
C GLY A 69 10.43 8.87 29.09
N ARG A 70 10.98 7.66 29.07
CA ARG A 70 10.19 6.42 29.17
C ARG A 70 9.18 6.45 30.34
N ASP A 71 9.62 6.87 31.50
CA ASP A 71 8.77 6.82 32.73
C ASP A 71 7.51 7.67 32.57
N GLN A 72 7.59 8.83 31.90
CA GLN A 72 6.43 9.67 31.65
C GLN A 72 5.53 9.08 30.58
N ILE A 73 6.11 8.63 29.44
CA ILE A 73 5.36 8.00 28.34
C ILE A 73 4.57 6.80 28.86
N VAL A 74 5.23 5.94 29.61
CA VAL A 74 4.62 4.71 30.14
C VAL A 74 3.64 5.03 31.28
N GLY A 75 3.87 6.12 32.02
CA GLY A 75 2.93 6.63 33.02
C GLY A 75 1.60 7.06 32.43
N ASP A 76 1.62 7.74 31.28
CA ASP A 76 0.41 8.12 30.54
C ASP A 76 -0.34 6.88 30.05
N ILE A 77 0.37 5.89 29.48
CA ILE A 77 -0.22 4.61 29.04
C ILE A 77 -0.80 3.83 30.23
N LYS A 78 -0.12 3.84 31.39
CA LYS A 78 -0.62 3.17 32.60
C LYS A 78 -1.94 3.78 33.06
N THR A 79 -2.03 5.09 33.09
CA THR A 79 -3.27 5.80 33.45
C THR A 79 -4.40 5.37 32.50
N LEU A 80 -4.14 5.31 31.19
CA LEU A 80 -5.10 4.85 30.21
C LEU A 80 -5.58 3.41 30.47
N PHE A 81 -4.68 2.51 30.89
CA PHE A 81 -5.04 1.13 31.22
C PHE A 81 -5.85 1.03 32.51
N GLU A 82 -5.53 1.86 33.53
CA GLU A 82 -6.20 1.89 34.82
C GLU A 82 -7.61 2.48 34.74
N GLU A 83 -7.85 3.44 33.86
CA GLU A 83 -9.18 3.99 33.57
C GLU A 83 -10.13 2.96 32.94
N GLY A 84 -9.62 1.80 32.57
CA GLY A 84 -10.42 0.69 32.06
C GLY A 84 -10.97 0.91 30.67
N ALA A 85 -10.54 1.95 29.98
CA ALA A 85 -10.96 2.22 28.61
C ALA A 85 -10.70 1.01 27.70
N PRO A 86 -11.67 0.59 26.88
CA PRO A 86 -11.54 -0.56 25.99
C PRO A 86 -10.73 -0.20 24.73
N ILE A 87 -9.60 0.50 24.95
CA ILE A 87 -8.73 0.96 23.85
C ILE A 87 -7.91 -0.20 23.33
N LYS A 88 -7.87 -0.31 22.03
CA LYS A 88 -7.00 -1.22 21.26
C LYS A 88 -6.31 -0.45 20.15
N ILE A 89 -5.10 -0.87 19.82
CA ILE A 89 -4.37 -0.36 18.69
C ILE A 89 -4.14 -1.48 17.66
N SER A 90 -4.12 -1.12 16.41
CA SER A 90 -3.60 -1.96 15.33
C SER A 90 -2.64 -1.13 14.48
N GLY A 91 -1.47 -1.65 14.21
CA GLY A 91 -0.43 -0.96 13.45
C GLY A 91 -0.09 -1.66 12.15
N THR A 92 0.16 -0.87 11.12
CA THR A 92 0.74 -1.33 9.86
C THR A 92 2.04 -0.60 9.63
N VAL A 93 3.16 -1.34 9.61
CA VAL A 93 4.47 -0.79 9.24
C VAL A 93 4.53 -0.75 7.72
N GLU A 94 4.54 0.46 7.16
CA GLU A 94 4.58 0.69 5.71
C GLU A 94 6.03 0.63 5.22
N HIS A 95 6.93 1.33 5.90
CA HIS A 95 8.32 1.44 5.52
C HIS A 95 9.26 1.26 6.70
N VAL A 96 10.35 0.51 6.48
CA VAL A 96 11.49 0.41 7.40
C VAL A 96 12.74 0.79 6.64
N ARG A 97 13.50 1.73 7.15
CA ARG A 97 14.79 2.13 6.60
C ARG A 97 15.87 2.00 7.66
N MET A 98 16.81 1.09 7.44
CA MET A 98 18.00 0.98 8.28
C MET A 98 18.88 2.20 8.06
N ILE A 99 19.11 3.00 9.11
CA ILE A 99 20.03 4.15 9.10
C ILE A 99 21.44 3.65 9.38
N THR A 100 21.57 2.76 10.38
CA THR A 100 22.80 2.01 10.72
C THR A 100 22.38 0.58 11.10
N GLU A 101 23.36 -0.27 11.42
CA GLU A 101 23.07 -1.63 11.93
C GLU A 101 22.29 -1.64 13.26
N SER A 102 22.26 -0.51 13.98
CA SER A 102 21.62 -0.38 15.29
C SER A 102 20.60 0.76 15.37
N VAL A 103 20.27 1.41 14.26
CA VAL A 103 19.28 2.49 14.20
C VAL A 103 18.42 2.33 12.95
N ALA A 104 17.11 2.34 13.13
CA ALA A 104 16.15 2.26 12.05
C ALA A 104 15.12 3.41 12.14
N SER A 105 14.69 3.91 10.98
CA SER A 105 13.49 4.73 10.82
C SER A 105 12.34 3.83 10.39
N VAL A 106 11.18 4.02 11.01
CA VAL A 106 9.96 3.26 10.72
C VAL A 106 8.83 4.24 10.50
N ASP A 107 8.13 4.08 9.40
CA ASP A 107 6.92 4.83 9.08
C ASP A 107 5.74 3.87 8.92
N GLY A 108 4.55 4.31 9.31
CA GLY A 108 3.37 3.47 9.21
C GLY A 108 2.10 4.15 9.66
N GLN A 109 1.06 3.35 9.79
CA GLN A 109 -0.24 3.79 10.30
C GLN A 109 -0.61 3.04 11.56
N VAL A 110 -1.22 3.72 12.50
CA VAL A 110 -1.84 3.15 13.68
C VAL A 110 -3.33 3.50 13.69
N ALA A 111 -4.16 2.50 13.91
CA ALA A 111 -5.57 2.70 14.17
C ALA A 111 -5.83 2.48 15.65
N VAL A 112 -6.44 3.47 16.30
CA VAL A 112 -6.84 3.43 17.70
C VAL A 112 -8.36 3.24 17.75
N THR A 113 -8.82 2.17 18.42
CA THR A 113 -10.22 1.87 18.61
C THR A 113 -10.58 2.01 20.09
N ASN A 114 -11.70 2.66 20.40
CA ASN A 114 -12.22 2.77 21.76
C ASN A 114 -13.60 2.08 21.82
N GLY A 115 -13.60 0.83 22.22
CA GLY A 115 -14.84 0.03 22.31
C GLY A 115 -15.52 -0.17 20.97
N ALA A 116 -16.75 0.33 20.85
CA ALA A 116 -17.56 0.24 19.63
C ALA A 116 -17.42 1.48 18.73
N ASP A 117 -16.58 2.45 19.11
CA ASP A 117 -16.37 3.64 18.28
C ASP A 117 -15.63 3.30 16.97
N ALA A 118 -15.83 4.14 15.97
CA ALA A 118 -15.06 4.03 14.75
C ALA A 118 -13.56 4.25 15.03
N PRO A 119 -12.66 3.47 14.42
CA PRO A 119 -11.24 3.63 14.64
C PRO A 119 -10.75 5.02 14.21
N VAL A 120 -9.84 5.59 15.01
CA VAL A 120 -9.11 6.81 14.66
C VAL A 120 -7.77 6.39 14.09
N PHE A 121 -7.43 6.91 12.91
CA PHE A 121 -6.19 6.59 12.21
C PHE A 121 -5.18 7.73 12.36
N ASN A 122 -3.96 7.39 12.70
CA ASN A 122 -2.81 8.29 12.71
C ASN A 122 -1.70 7.71 11.84
N HIS A 123 -0.91 8.56 11.19
CA HIS A 123 0.42 8.20 10.74
C HIS A 123 1.37 8.25 11.92
N PHE A 124 2.29 7.32 11.97
CA PHE A 124 3.40 7.41 12.91
C PHE A 124 4.73 7.36 12.16
N SER A 125 5.70 8.10 12.68
CA SER A 125 7.11 7.98 12.32
C SER A 125 7.90 7.71 13.59
N ALA A 126 8.74 6.70 13.59
CA ALA A 126 9.52 6.30 14.76
C ALA A 126 10.98 6.07 14.42
N ILE A 127 11.85 6.36 15.37
CA ILE A 127 13.25 5.92 15.36
C ILE A 127 13.39 4.82 16.39
N LEU A 128 13.89 3.67 15.96
CA LEU A 128 14.23 2.57 16.85
C LEU A 128 15.75 2.46 16.99
N LYS A 129 16.20 2.12 18.20
CA LYS A 129 17.60 1.83 18.53
C LYS A 129 17.74 0.39 19.03
N LYS A 130 18.75 -0.30 18.54
CA LYS A 130 19.13 -1.63 19.07
C LYS A 130 19.96 -1.49 20.33
N GLN A 131 19.50 -2.10 21.44
CA GLN A 131 20.25 -2.21 22.70
C GLN A 131 20.39 -3.70 23.04
N GLY A 132 21.59 -4.22 22.94
CA GLY A 132 21.81 -5.68 22.97
C GLY A 132 21.11 -6.35 21.78
N GLU A 133 20.21 -7.28 22.07
CA GLU A 133 19.42 -7.98 21.05
C GLU A 133 18.03 -7.35 20.81
N GLN A 134 17.67 -6.28 21.54
CA GLN A 134 16.33 -5.69 21.48
C GLN A 134 16.33 -4.38 20.72
N TRP A 135 15.29 -4.18 19.89
CA TRP A 135 14.98 -2.91 19.28
C TRP A 135 14.00 -2.13 20.15
N LEU A 136 14.39 -0.93 20.55
CA LEU A 136 13.62 -0.05 21.43
C LEU A 136 13.19 1.20 20.67
N ILE A 137 11.98 1.66 20.92
CA ILE A 137 11.46 2.93 20.40
C ILE A 137 12.20 4.07 21.11
N ASP A 138 12.92 4.90 20.36
CA ASP A 138 13.67 6.03 20.88
C ASP A 138 12.95 7.36 20.64
N SER A 139 12.26 7.48 19.53
CA SER A 139 11.30 8.56 19.30
C SER A 139 10.12 8.05 18.50
N MET A 140 8.95 8.62 18.77
CA MET A 140 7.74 8.38 18.01
C MET A 140 7.00 9.70 17.84
N GLU A 141 6.59 9.99 16.62
CA GLU A 141 5.69 11.09 16.28
C GLU A 141 4.39 10.52 15.72
N GLU A 142 3.26 10.96 16.24
CA GLU A 142 1.94 10.63 15.72
C GLU A 142 1.28 11.86 15.12
N MET A 143 0.83 11.72 13.90
CA MET A 143 0.16 12.78 13.14
C MET A 143 -1.23 12.31 12.71
N PRO A 144 -2.25 13.20 12.78
CA PRO A 144 -3.57 12.84 12.29
C PRO A 144 -3.52 12.55 10.80
N VAL A 145 -4.16 11.47 10.37
CA VAL A 145 -4.43 11.26 8.95
C VAL A 145 -5.45 12.31 8.52
N PRO A 146 -5.14 13.18 7.57
CA PRO A 146 -6.09 14.14 7.06
C PRO A 146 -7.34 13.41 6.56
N THR A 147 -8.47 13.60 7.21
CA THR A 147 -9.73 13.05 6.75
C THR A 147 -10.30 13.97 5.69
N PRO A 148 -10.51 13.51 4.46
CA PRO A 148 -11.16 14.30 3.44
C PRO A 148 -12.52 14.81 3.92
N ALA A 149 -12.87 16.05 3.56
CA ALA A 149 -14.14 16.65 3.95
C ALA A 149 -15.34 15.91 3.34
N SER A 150 -15.12 15.25 2.21
CA SER A 150 -16.13 14.44 1.51
C SER A 150 -15.48 13.31 0.71
N ALA A 151 -16.30 12.34 0.28
CA ALA A 151 -15.84 11.29 -0.64
C ALA A 151 -15.33 11.89 -1.97
N ALA A 152 -15.90 13.00 -2.43
CA ALA A 152 -15.44 13.68 -3.65
C ALA A 152 -14.05 14.31 -3.46
N ASP A 153 -13.77 14.86 -2.26
CA ASP A 153 -12.44 15.38 -1.93
C ASP A 153 -11.41 14.25 -1.85
N ALA A 154 -11.78 13.10 -1.27
CA ALA A 154 -10.92 11.92 -1.27
C ALA A 154 -10.55 11.48 -2.69
N ILE A 155 -11.53 11.42 -3.57
CA ILE A 155 -11.36 11.04 -4.98
C ILE A 155 -10.53 12.05 -5.76
N SER A 156 -10.55 13.34 -5.37
CA SER A 156 -9.74 14.37 -6.04
C SER A 156 -8.22 14.09 -5.98
N GLN A 157 -7.76 13.32 -5.01
CA GLN A 157 -6.36 12.88 -4.92
C GLN A 157 -5.93 12.00 -6.11
N LEU A 158 -6.89 11.36 -6.78
CA LEU A 158 -6.68 10.53 -7.96
C LEU A 158 -7.13 11.20 -9.26
N GLU A 159 -7.34 12.54 -9.27
CA GLU A 159 -7.78 13.29 -10.45
C GLU A 159 -6.83 13.10 -11.64
N TRP A 160 -5.55 12.94 -11.38
CA TRP A 160 -4.52 12.69 -12.38
C TRP A 160 -4.78 11.42 -13.21
N LEU A 161 -5.51 10.43 -12.67
CA LEU A 161 -5.92 9.23 -13.41
C LEU A 161 -7.03 9.47 -14.42
N VAL A 162 -7.81 10.56 -14.31
CA VAL A 162 -8.94 10.80 -15.22
C VAL A 162 -8.45 11.02 -16.65
N GLY A 163 -9.02 10.29 -17.59
CA GLY A 163 -8.67 10.35 -19.01
C GLY A 163 -8.53 8.98 -19.65
N SER A 164 -7.92 8.93 -20.82
CA SER A 164 -7.66 7.69 -21.57
C SER A 164 -6.17 7.37 -21.56
N TRP A 165 -5.86 6.10 -21.37
CA TRP A 165 -4.51 5.60 -21.14
C TRP A 165 -4.25 4.33 -21.94
N GLN A 166 -2.98 4.10 -22.28
CA GLN A 166 -2.52 2.83 -22.86
C GLN A 166 -1.10 2.52 -22.39
N ASP A 167 -0.73 1.25 -22.34
CA ASP A 167 0.66 0.85 -22.17
C ASP A 167 1.49 1.25 -23.40
N ALA A 168 2.70 1.78 -23.15
CA ALA A 168 3.49 2.44 -24.17
C ALA A 168 4.18 1.47 -25.16
N ASP A 169 4.54 0.26 -24.71
CA ASP A 169 5.49 -0.61 -25.39
C ASP A 169 4.91 -1.98 -25.78
N SER A 170 3.58 -2.13 -25.80
CA SER A 170 2.92 -3.39 -26.14
C SER A 170 2.42 -3.41 -27.58
N GLU A 171 2.67 -4.51 -28.31
CA GLU A 171 2.04 -4.77 -29.61
C GLU A 171 0.52 -4.96 -29.49
N SER A 172 0.06 -5.40 -28.30
CA SER A 172 -1.35 -5.55 -27.95
C SER A 172 -1.66 -4.73 -26.67
N PRO A 173 -1.75 -3.39 -26.79
CA PRO A 173 -1.83 -2.52 -25.64
C PRO A 173 -3.11 -2.71 -24.82
N VAL A 174 -2.95 -2.73 -23.49
CA VAL A 174 -4.06 -2.56 -22.59
C VAL A 174 -4.47 -1.09 -22.63
N ARG A 175 -5.73 -0.84 -22.93
CA ARG A 175 -6.31 0.50 -22.90
C ARG A 175 -7.18 0.66 -21.69
N ALA A 176 -7.10 1.82 -21.06
CA ALA A 176 -7.95 2.17 -19.93
C ALA A 176 -8.60 3.52 -20.13
N THR A 177 -9.86 3.63 -19.74
CA THR A 177 -10.56 4.92 -19.66
C THR A 177 -11.01 5.14 -18.22
N VAL A 178 -10.68 6.28 -17.67
CA VAL A 178 -11.03 6.66 -16.29
C VAL A 178 -11.91 7.91 -16.33
N ARG A 179 -13.04 7.84 -15.65
CA ARG A 179 -13.97 8.97 -15.54
C ARG A 179 -14.53 9.09 -14.13
N ARG A 180 -14.94 10.27 -13.74
CA ARG A 180 -15.71 10.46 -12.50
C ARG A 180 -17.14 9.93 -12.67
N SER A 181 -17.72 9.43 -11.59
CA SER A 181 -19.16 9.21 -11.48
C SER A 181 -19.90 10.55 -11.51
N ILE A 182 -21.20 10.54 -11.83
CA ILE A 182 -22.03 11.75 -11.92
C ILE A 182 -21.97 12.57 -10.62
N GLY A 183 -21.98 11.92 -9.45
CA GLY A 183 -21.89 12.59 -8.15
C GLY A 183 -20.45 12.93 -7.70
N GLY A 184 -19.43 12.61 -8.50
CA GLY A 184 -18.02 12.91 -8.18
C GLY A 184 -17.39 12.06 -7.08
N SER A 185 -18.14 11.19 -6.41
CA SER A 185 -17.70 10.41 -5.25
C SER A 185 -16.94 9.12 -5.61
N PHE A 186 -16.87 8.77 -6.90
CA PHE A 186 -16.19 7.59 -7.39
C PHE A 186 -15.44 7.89 -8.69
N LEU A 187 -14.33 7.16 -8.93
CA LEU A 187 -13.79 6.97 -10.27
C LEU A 187 -14.27 5.63 -10.82
N ILE A 188 -14.60 5.61 -12.10
CA ILE A 188 -14.93 4.40 -12.85
C ILE A 188 -13.85 4.22 -13.89
N ARG A 189 -13.14 3.11 -13.82
CA ARG A 189 -12.04 2.76 -14.71
C ARG A 189 -12.44 1.52 -15.50
N SER A 190 -12.40 1.62 -16.82
CA SER A 190 -12.65 0.49 -17.72
C SER A 190 -11.38 0.13 -18.44
N PHE A 191 -11.05 -1.15 -18.46
CA PHE A 191 -9.89 -1.69 -19.15
C PHE A 191 -10.32 -2.52 -20.32
N GLN A 192 -9.51 -2.51 -21.39
CA GLN A 192 -9.64 -3.39 -22.53
C GLN A 192 -8.26 -3.88 -22.94
N ALA A 193 -8.11 -5.17 -23.09
CA ALA A 193 -6.93 -5.82 -23.63
C ALA A 193 -7.36 -6.69 -24.80
N THR A 194 -6.59 -6.68 -25.89
CA THR A 194 -6.80 -7.58 -27.03
C THR A 194 -5.81 -8.72 -26.87
N ALA A 195 -6.29 -9.95 -26.79
CA ALA A 195 -5.44 -11.13 -26.78
C ALA A 195 -4.94 -11.47 -28.20
N ASP A 196 -3.91 -12.32 -28.30
CA ASP A 196 -3.29 -12.70 -29.59
C ASP A 196 -4.28 -13.38 -30.57
N ASP A 197 -5.33 -14.02 -30.04
CA ASP A 197 -6.40 -14.61 -30.83
C ASP A 197 -7.47 -13.62 -31.30
N GLY A 198 -7.29 -12.32 -30.96
CA GLY A 198 -8.22 -11.24 -31.30
C GLY A 198 -9.42 -11.12 -30.34
N SER A 199 -9.50 -11.94 -29.32
CA SER A 199 -10.53 -11.80 -28.27
C SER A 199 -10.25 -10.55 -27.43
N ILE A 200 -11.33 -9.90 -26.93
CA ILE A 200 -11.23 -8.70 -26.09
C ILE A 200 -11.55 -9.08 -24.66
N ALA A 201 -10.56 -8.99 -23.78
CA ALA A 201 -10.76 -9.03 -22.36
C ALA A 201 -11.15 -7.64 -21.84
N GLN A 202 -12.15 -7.57 -20.97
CA GLN A 202 -12.64 -6.34 -20.36
C GLN A 202 -12.65 -6.45 -18.86
N SER A 203 -12.39 -5.35 -18.20
CA SER A 203 -12.47 -5.23 -16.74
C SER A 203 -13.02 -3.86 -16.37
N THR A 204 -13.75 -3.82 -15.27
CA THR A 204 -14.25 -2.56 -14.68
C THR A 204 -13.78 -2.47 -13.26
N GLN A 205 -13.21 -1.32 -12.91
CA GLN A 205 -12.82 -0.98 -11.55
C GLN A 205 -13.57 0.26 -11.10
N ILE A 206 -14.12 0.21 -9.89
CA ILE A 206 -14.73 1.35 -9.23
C ILE A 206 -13.83 1.72 -8.05
N ILE A 207 -13.43 2.99 -7.94
CA ILE A 207 -12.58 3.48 -6.86
C ILE A 207 -13.42 4.49 -6.06
N GLY A 208 -13.47 4.32 -4.75
CA GLY A 208 -14.24 5.16 -3.83
C GLY A 208 -13.53 5.36 -2.51
N TRP A 209 -14.09 6.23 -1.68
CA TRP A 209 -13.66 6.46 -0.31
C TRP A 209 -14.37 5.50 0.65
N ASP A 210 -13.61 4.76 1.45
CA ASP A 210 -14.14 3.96 2.55
C ASP A 210 -14.08 4.81 3.85
N PRO A 211 -15.21 5.29 4.36
CA PRO A 211 -15.22 6.16 5.54
C PRO A 211 -14.93 5.41 6.84
N ILE A 212 -15.06 4.07 6.83
CA ILE A 212 -14.74 3.23 8.00
C ILE A 212 -13.23 3.04 8.09
N GLN A 213 -12.62 2.63 6.98
CA GLN A 213 -11.16 2.41 6.90
C GLN A 213 -10.39 3.72 6.68
N LYS A 214 -11.07 4.84 6.44
CA LYS A 214 -10.50 6.16 6.12
C LYS A 214 -9.43 6.14 5.03
N GLN A 215 -9.67 5.34 3.99
CA GLN A 215 -8.76 5.20 2.86
C GLN A 215 -9.53 4.98 1.55
N LEU A 216 -8.85 5.18 0.44
CA LEU A 216 -9.40 4.85 -0.86
C LEU A 216 -9.44 3.33 -1.03
N ARG A 217 -10.53 2.84 -1.59
CA ARG A 217 -10.79 1.43 -1.86
C ARG A 217 -11.27 1.25 -3.28
N SER A 218 -10.93 0.13 -3.89
CA SER A 218 -11.42 -0.22 -5.22
C SER A 218 -12.06 -1.59 -5.24
N TRP A 219 -13.00 -1.76 -6.16
CA TRP A 219 -13.65 -3.03 -6.50
C TRP A 219 -13.44 -3.27 -7.98
N THR A 220 -12.96 -4.45 -8.34
CA THR A 220 -12.66 -4.83 -9.71
C THR A 220 -13.55 -6.00 -10.12
N PHE A 221 -14.05 -5.96 -11.35
CA PHE A 221 -14.91 -6.96 -11.94
C PHE A 221 -14.40 -7.26 -13.36
N ASP A 222 -14.04 -8.51 -13.60
CA ASP A 222 -13.48 -8.98 -14.85
C ASP A 222 -14.54 -9.72 -15.68
N ALA A 223 -14.42 -9.69 -16.99
CA ALA A 223 -15.41 -10.29 -17.89
C ALA A 223 -15.46 -11.82 -17.81
N ASP A 224 -14.42 -12.46 -17.27
CA ASP A 224 -14.39 -13.91 -17.03
C ASP A 224 -15.13 -14.32 -15.73
N GLY A 225 -15.65 -13.35 -14.98
CA GLY A 225 -16.34 -13.58 -13.71
C GLY A 225 -15.43 -13.46 -12.49
N SER A 226 -14.13 -13.22 -12.65
CA SER A 226 -13.24 -12.89 -11.54
C SER A 226 -13.62 -11.54 -10.94
N PHE A 227 -13.41 -11.38 -9.64
CA PHE A 227 -13.66 -10.12 -8.96
C PHE A 227 -12.70 -9.94 -7.79
N GLY A 228 -12.48 -8.70 -7.40
CA GLY A 228 -11.56 -8.40 -6.32
C GLY A 228 -11.73 -7.01 -5.74
N GLU A 229 -10.92 -6.73 -4.74
CA GLU A 229 -10.86 -5.43 -4.08
C GLU A 229 -9.42 -5.01 -3.85
N GLY A 230 -9.21 -3.71 -3.69
CA GLY A 230 -7.90 -3.14 -3.42
C GLY A 230 -7.98 -1.99 -2.43
N MET A 231 -7.03 -1.97 -1.50
CA MET A 231 -6.86 -0.88 -0.53
C MET A 231 -5.70 -0.01 -0.99
N TRP A 232 -5.95 1.29 -1.09
CA TRP A 232 -5.03 2.27 -1.64
C TRP A 232 -4.33 3.04 -0.53
N SER A 233 -3.03 3.15 -0.59
CA SER A 233 -2.20 3.95 0.32
C SER A 233 -1.14 4.73 -0.45
N ARG A 234 -0.59 5.77 0.17
CA ARG A 234 0.54 6.54 -0.37
C ARG A 234 1.85 6.04 0.23
N ASN A 235 2.90 6.03 -0.60
CA ASN A 235 4.28 5.85 -0.17
C ASN A 235 5.15 6.87 -0.92
N GLY A 236 5.36 8.03 -0.30
CA GLY A 236 5.94 9.18 -1.00
C GLY A 236 5.05 9.61 -2.16
N ASP A 237 5.59 9.60 -3.38
CA ASP A 237 4.85 9.93 -4.60
C ASP A 237 4.09 8.75 -5.20
N ASP A 238 4.40 7.53 -4.77
CA ASP A 238 3.77 6.31 -5.25
C ASP A 238 2.40 6.08 -4.63
N TRP A 239 1.54 5.39 -5.38
CA TRP A 239 0.32 4.76 -4.88
C TRP A 239 0.51 3.26 -4.79
N LEU A 240 0.31 2.70 -3.59
CA LEU A 240 0.31 1.27 -3.34
C LEU A 240 -1.13 0.77 -3.26
N ILE A 241 -1.44 -0.31 -3.99
CA ILE A 241 -2.76 -0.91 -3.99
C ILE A 241 -2.60 -2.37 -3.58
N LYS A 242 -2.89 -2.68 -2.31
CA LYS A 242 -2.96 -4.07 -1.85
C LYS A 242 -4.25 -4.66 -2.38
N ALA A 243 -4.14 -5.60 -3.33
CA ALA A 243 -5.26 -6.22 -4.01
C ALA A 243 -5.43 -7.67 -3.58
N THR A 244 -6.69 -8.08 -3.44
CA THR A 244 -7.12 -9.46 -3.32
C THR A 244 -8.17 -9.76 -4.38
N GLN A 245 -8.16 -10.95 -4.95
CA GLN A 245 -9.04 -11.33 -6.04
C GLN A 245 -9.49 -12.78 -5.89
N THR A 246 -10.75 -13.03 -6.21
CA THR A 246 -11.28 -14.37 -6.47
C THR A 246 -11.30 -14.59 -7.97
N LEU A 247 -10.55 -15.58 -8.44
CA LEU A 247 -10.45 -15.95 -9.83
C LEU A 247 -11.70 -16.71 -10.29
N ALA A 248 -11.95 -16.76 -11.59
CA ALA A 248 -13.11 -17.45 -12.17
C ALA A 248 -13.19 -18.93 -11.84
N ASP A 249 -12.06 -19.57 -11.55
CA ASP A 249 -11.98 -20.97 -11.12
C ASP A 249 -12.11 -21.16 -9.58
N GLY A 250 -12.36 -20.08 -8.84
CA GLY A 250 -12.55 -20.06 -7.39
C GLY A 250 -11.26 -19.96 -6.57
N ARG A 251 -10.09 -19.94 -7.19
CA ARG A 251 -8.83 -19.70 -6.48
C ARG A 251 -8.72 -18.26 -6.00
N THR A 252 -7.95 -18.05 -4.94
CA THR A 252 -7.62 -16.72 -4.44
C THR A 252 -6.29 -16.24 -5.01
N ALA A 253 -6.22 -14.95 -5.31
CA ALA A 253 -4.99 -14.29 -5.71
C ALA A 253 -4.82 -13.00 -4.90
N SER A 254 -3.56 -12.63 -4.62
CA SER A 254 -3.23 -11.35 -3.99
C SER A 254 -1.96 -10.76 -4.56
N GLY A 255 -1.73 -9.48 -4.26
CA GLY A 255 -0.53 -8.77 -4.68
C GLY A 255 -0.63 -7.28 -4.41
N THR A 256 0.46 -6.56 -4.67
CA THR A 256 0.49 -5.11 -4.52
C THR A 256 0.82 -4.47 -5.85
N TYR A 257 -0.09 -3.64 -6.37
CA TYR A 257 0.21 -2.75 -7.48
C TYR A 257 0.91 -1.52 -6.93
N ILE A 258 2.00 -1.13 -7.61
CA ILE A 258 2.70 0.13 -7.39
C ILE A 258 2.44 0.99 -8.61
N LEU A 259 1.84 2.15 -8.40
CA LEU A 259 1.64 3.16 -9.44
C LEU A 259 2.54 4.35 -9.11
N THR A 260 3.51 4.62 -9.98
CA THR A 260 4.47 5.73 -9.85
C THR A 260 4.13 6.80 -10.88
N PRO A 261 3.50 7.93 -10.48
CA PRO A 261 3.28 9.06 -11.39
C PRO A 261 4.64 9.64 -11.84
N GLU A 262 4.87 9.68 -13.16
CA GLU A 262 6.08 10.26 -13.75
C GLU A 262 5.83 11.69 -14.26
N SER A 263 4.63 11.94 -14.76
CA SER A 263 4.17 13.24 -15.23
C SER A 263 2.64 13.29 -15.26
N ASN A 264 2.07 14.39 -15.73
CA ASN A 264 0.61 14.48 -15.95
C ASN A 264 0.10 13.49 -17.03
N ASP A 265 1.00 13.01 -17.89
CA ASP A 265 0.67 12.21 -19.07
C ASP A 265 1.32 10.81 -19.07
N ALA A 266 1.99 10.45 -17.99
CA ALA A 266 2.63 9.14 -17.85
C ALA A 266 2.72 8.67 -16.39
N PHE A 267 2.55 7.38 -16.18
CA PHE A 267 2.86 6.70 -14.92
C PHE A 267 3.37 5.30 -15.17
N ALA A 268 4.22 4.80 -14.28
CA ALA A 268 4.62 3.40 -14.30
C ALA A 268 3.67 2.56 -13.43
N VAL A 269 3.46 1.30 -13.82
CA VAL A 269 2.71 0.33 -13.03
C VAL A 269 3.48 -0.98 -12.92
N GLN A 270 3.56 -1.53 -11.72
CA GLN A 270 4.16 -2.82 -11.43
C GLN A 270 3.30 -3.60 -10.45
N LEU A 271 3.25 -4.93 -10.57
CA LEU A 271 2.60 -5.81 -9.61
C LEU A 271 3.67 -6.68 -8.93
N VAL A 272 3.77 -6.54 -7.62
CA VAL A 272 4.76 -7.22 -6.78
C VAL A 272 4.08 -8.06 -5.70
N GLY A 273 4.83 -8.97 -5.06
CA GLY A 273 4.32 -9.80 -3.98
C GLY A 273 3.09 -10.59 -4.40
N ARG A 274 3.09 -11.09 -5.64
CA ARG A 274 1.97 -11.86 -6.19
C ARG A 274 1.88 -13.22 -5.53
N GLU A 275 0.68 -13.62 -5.18
CA GLU A 275 0.40 -14.96 -4.66
C GLU A 275 -0.87 -15.51 -5.32
N ILE A 276 -0.89 -16.83 -5.56
CA ILE A 276 -2.07 -17.58 -5.95
C ILE A 276 -2.17 -18.77 -4.99
N GLU A 277 -3.27 -18.87 -4.24
CA GLU A 277 -3.45 -19.91 -3.19
C GLU A 277 -2.30 -19.93 -2.16
N GLY A 278 -1.68 -18.76 -1.86
CA GLY A 278 -0.53 -18.64 -0.96
C GLY A 278 0.82 -18.99 -1.60
N GLU A 279 0.85 -19.39 -2.86
CA GLU A 279 2.10 -19.66 -3.58
C GLU A 279 2.60 -18.37 -4.26
N LEU A 280 3.83 -17.96 -3.91
CA LEU A 280 4.47 -16.78 -4.47
C LEU A 280 4.67 -16.93 -5.99
N GLN A 281 4.33 -15.89 -6.71
CA GLN A 281 4.51 -15.74 -8.15
C GLN A 281 5.54 -14.65 -8.43
N PRO A 282 6.28 -14.72 -9.54
CA PRO A 282 7.20 -13.65 -9.94
C PRO A 282 6.48 -12.30 -10.06
N SER A 283 7.15 -11.22 -9.64
CA SER A 283 6.69 -9.86 -9.91
C SER A 283 6.61 -9.59 -11.41
N THR A 284 5.68 -8.73 -11.83
CA THR A 284 5.63 -8.30 -13.23
C THR A 284 6.76 -7.29 -13.52
N PRO A 285 7.21 -7.19 -14.78
CA PRO A 285 7.98 -6.01 -15.18
C PRO A 285 7.20 -4.72 -14.90
N SER A 286 7.90 -3.63 -14.68
CA SER A 286 7.29 -2.29 -14.68
C SER A 286 6.87 -1.92 -16.09
N VAL A 287 5.64 -1.46 -16.25
CA VAL A 287 5.05 -1.06 -17.53
C VAL A 287 4.77 0.44 -17.49
N MET A 288 5.23 1.17 -18.50
CA MET A 288 4.91 2.57 -18.68
C MET A 288 3.53 2.71 -19.32
N VAL A 289 2.67 3.51 -18.71
CA VAL A 289 1.33 3.83 -19.18
C VAL A 289 1.29 5.29 -19.56
N THR A 290 0.88 5.60 -20.78
CA THR A 290 0.83 6.95 -21.32
C THR A 290 -0.59 7.38 -21.63
N ARG A 291 -0.83 8.69 -21.49
CA ARG A 291 -2.12 9.29 -21.83
C ARG A 291 -2.34 9.28 -23.34
N VAL A 292 -3.55 8.94 -23.74
CA VAL A 292 -3.97 8.99 -25.13
C VAL A 292 -4.89 10.20 -25.32
N GLU A 293 -4.56 11.06 -26.29
CA GLU A 293 -5.50 12.11 -26.69
C GLU A 293 -6.75 11.45 -27.29
N THR A 294 -7.90 11.71 -26.72
CA THR A 294 -9.18 11.37 -27.35
C THR A 294 -9.33 12.31 -28.53
N SER A 295 -8.98 11.83 -29.73
CA SER A 295 -9.39 12.51 -30.97
C SER A 295 -10.92 12.67 -30.90
N GLY A 296 -11.37 13.93 -30.82
CA GLY A 296 -12.74 14.30 -30.57
C GLY A 296 -13.70 13.50 -31.46
N ALA A 297 -14.64 12.84 -30.82
CA ALA A 297 -15.83 12.37 -31.51
C ALA A 297 -16.49 13.60 -32.13
N SER A 298 -16.44 13.67 -33.46
CA SER A 298 -17.17 14.66 -34.27
C SER A 298 -18.60 14.74 -33.73
N GLU A 299 -18.96 15.94 -33.23
CA GLU A 299 -20.36 16.28 -32.99
C GLU A 299 -21.14 16.01 -34.27
N ALA A 300 -21.90 14.92 -34.27
CA ALA A 300 -22.89 14.69 -35.31
C ALA A 300 -23.94 15.81 -35.17
N THR A 301 -23.79 16.82 -35.98
CA THR A 301 -24.80 17.87 -36.15
C THR A 301 -26.11 17.21 -36.59
N VAL A 302 -27.05 17.06 -35.67
CA VAL A 302 -28.43 16.66 -36.00
C VAL A 302 -29.08 17.85 -36.68
N THR A 303 -29.06 17.82 -38.00
CA THR A 303 -29.85 18.75 -38.84
C THR A 303 -31.31 18.38 -38.72
N THR A 304 -32.05 19.06 -37.89
CA THR A 304 -33.52 18.97 -37.83
C THR A 304 -34.09 19.65 -39.07
N THR A 305 -34.51 18.87 -40.07
CA THR A 305 -35.30 19.35 -41.18
C THR A 305 -36.76 19.44 -40.73
N GLN A 306 -37.25 20.64 -40.55
CA GLN A 306 -38.70 20.90 -40.40
C GLN A 306 -39.38 20.76 -41.77
N GLN A 307 -40.41 19.93 -41.82
CA GLN A 307 -41.52 20.04 -42.78
C GLN A 307 -42.79 20.30 -42.01
#